data_a461d11f9ea8d90895d6bac37f1efb7f
#
_entry.id   a461d11f9ea8d90895d6bac37f1efb7f
#
_cell.length_a   1.000
_cell.length_b   1.000
_cell.length_c   1.000
_cell.angle_alpha   90.00
_cell.angle_beta   90.00
_cell.angle_gamma   90.00
#
_symmetry.space_group_name_H-M   'P 1'
#
loop_
_entity.id
_entity.type
_entity.pdbx_description
1 polymer ?
#
loop_
_entity_poly.entity_id
_entity_poly.type
_entity_poly.pdbx_seq_one_letter_code
_entity_poly.pdbx_strand_id
1 'polypeptide(L)'
;HEVGKQLEDLQITRGGNIIMVQVENEYGSYATDKPYVSAIRDTVRAAGFTEVPLFQCDWSSNFLNNGLDDLIWTVNFGTGADIDKQFAKLREVRPETPLMCSEFWSGWFDHWGRKHETRPGEVMVEGLKEMLDKGISFSLYMTHGGTTFGWCGGANNPAYSAMCSSYDYDAPISEAGWTTDKYFALRDMLKNCLLYTSDAADDTPCV
;
A
#
# COMPACT_ATOMS: atom_id res chain seq x y z
N HIS A 1 -16.62 -14.56 0.18
CA HIS A 1 -16.67 -15.91 -0.41
C HIS A 1 -16.67 -15.89 -1.96
N GLU A 2 -17.45 -15.01 -2.62
CA GLU A 2 -17.47 -14.99 -4.10
C GLU A 2 -16.12 -14.60 -4.71
N VAL A 3 -15.41 -13.67 -4.11
CA VAL A 3 -14.03 -13.31 -4.52
C VAL A 3 -13.09 -14.51 -4.33
N GLY A 4 -13.21 -15.23 -3.21
CA GLY A 4 -12.41 -16.43 -2.95
C GLY A 4 -12.57 -17.47 -4.05
N LYS A 5 -13.79 -17.80 -4.47
CA LYS A 5 -14.06 -18.75 -5.56
C LYS A 5 -13.37 -18.41 -6.88
N GLN A 6 -13.08 -17.13 -7.10
CA GLN A 6 -12.43 -16.66 -8.32
C GLN A 6 -10.90 -16.61 -8.20
N LEU A 7 -10.39 -16.43 -6.98
CA LEU A 7 -8.99 -16.06 -6.76
C LEU A 7 -8.20 -17.05 -5.92
N GLU A 8 -8.82 -18.00 -5.18
CA GLU A 8 -8.12 -18.90 -4.27
C GLU A 8 -7.05 -19.75 -4.96
N ASP A 9 -7.28 -20.14 -6.21
CA ASP A 9 -6.33 -20.92 -7.01
C ASP A 9 -5.16 -20.08 -7.54
N LEU A 10 -5.21 -18.76 -7.40
CA LEU A 10 -4.15 -17.84 -7.82
C LEU A 10 -3.12 -17.57 -6.72
N GLN A 11 -3.19 -18.30 -5.60
CA GLN A 11 -2.14 -18.22 -4.56
C GLN A 11 -0.80 -18.74 -5.12
N ILE A 12 0.29 -18.11 -4.70
CA ILE A 12 1.63 -18.42 -5.23
C ILE A 12 2.03 -19.89 -5.01
N THR A 13 1.56 -20.50 -3.95
CA THR A 13 1.73 -21.93 -3.65
C THR A 13 1.06 -22.85 -4.66
N ARG A 14 0.09 -22.35 -5.41
CA ARG A 14 -0.61 -23.04 -6.49
C ARG A 14 -0.17 -22.58 -7.90
N GLY A 15 0.91 -21.79 -7.99
CA GLY A 15 1.45 -21.28 -9.25
C GLY A 15 0.82 -19.97 -9.74
N GLY A 16 -0.01 -19.33 -8.91
CA GLY A 16 -0.56 -17.99 -9.19
C GLY A 16 0.35 -16.87 -8.69
N ASN A 17 -0.14 -15.64 -8.71
CA ASN A 17 0.63 -14.44 -8.38
C ASN A 17 0.23 -13.79 -7.03
N ILE A 18 -0.72 -14.36 -6.29
CA ILE A 18 -1.13 -13.84 -4.98
C ILE A 18 -0.12 -14.29 -3.94
N ILE A 19 0.65 -13.36 -3.39
CA ILE A 19 1.70 -13.62 -2.40
C ILE A 19 1.23 -13.41 -0.96
N MET A 20 0.22 -12.56 -0.75
CA MET A 20 -0.37 -12.26 0.56
C MET A 20 -1.74 -11.59 0.38
N VAL A 21 -2.58 -11.63 1.41
CA VAL A 21 -3.93 -11.04 1.38
C VAL A 21 -4.14 -10.14 2.59
N GLN A 22 -4.66 -8.94 2.35
CA GLN A 22 -4.97 -7.96 3.38
C GLN A 22 -6.30 -8.27 4.08
N VAL A 23 -6.27 -8.16 5.41
CA VAL A 23 -7.44 -8.26 6.28
C VAL A 23 -7.83 -6.86 6.73
N GLU A 24 -8.95 -6.35 6.24
CA GLU A 24 -9.44 -5.00 6.54
C GLU A 24 -8.46 -3.88 6.07
N ASN A 25 -8.77 -2.63 6.30
CA ASN A 25 -7.92 -1.50 5.95
C ASN A 25 -7.97 -0.41 7.02
N GLU A 26 -6.84 -0.16 7.69
CA GLU A 26 -6.65 0.94 8.65
C GLU A 26 -7.73 1.00 9.75
N TYR A 27 -8.27 -0.15 10.15
CA TYR A 27 -9.36 -0.19 11.12
C TYR A 27 -8.98 0.36 12.49
N GLY A 28 -7.71 0.27 12.89
CA GLY A 28 -7.20 0.86 14.12
C GLY A 28 -7.26 2.38 14.17
N SER A 29 -7.34 3.02 13.00
CA SER A 29 -7.58 4.46 12.85
C SER A 29 -9.05 4.83 13.01
N TYR A 30 -9.96 3.86 12.91
CA TYR A 30 -11.41 4.05 13.00
C TYR A 30 -12.00 3.56 14.33
N ALA A 31 -11.63 2.35 14.78
CA ALA A 31 -12.19 1.72 15.98
C ALA A 31 -11.22 0.71 16.60
N THR A 32 -11.63 0.03 17.67
CA THR A 32 -10.80 -0.91 18.44
C THR A 32 -11.49 -2.26 18.66
N ASP A 33 -12.31 -2.72 17.72
CA ASP A 33 -13.07 -3.98 17.82
C ASP A 33 -12.24 -5.16 17.24
N LYS A 34 -11.39 -5.77 18.04
CA LYS A 34 -10.63 -6.97 17.65
C LYS A 34 -11.51 -8.17 17.24
N PRO A 35 -12.65 -8.47 17.89
CA PRO A 35 -13.59 -9.49 17.41
C PRO A 35 -14.05 -9.27 15.97
N TYR A 36 -14.32 -8.03 15.56
CA TYR A 36 -14.65 -7.71 14.17
C TYR A 36 -13.51 -8.06 13.22
N VAL A 37 -12.28 -7.58 13.51
CA VAL A 37 -11.11 -7.87 12.65
C VAL A 37 -10.83 -9.38 12.59
N SER A 38 -11.01 -10.09 13.70
CA SER A 38 -10.88 -11.56 13.74
C SER A 38 -11.91 -12.24 12.84
N ALA A 39 -13.17 -11.78 12.85
CA ALA A 39 -14.22 -12.31 11.98
C ALA A 39 -13.92 -12.09 10.49
N ILE A 40 -13.34 -10.93 10.12
CA ILE A 40 -12.89 -10.68 8.74
C ILE A 40 -11.76 -11.63 8.36
N ARG A 41 -10.72 -11.77 9.21
CA ARG A 41 -9.64 -12.74 9.00
C ARG A 41 -10.16 -14.15 8.76
N ASP A 42 -11.05 -14.61 9.63
CA ASP A 42 -11.61 -15.97 9.54
C ASP A 42 -12.46 -16.13 8.27
N THR A 43 -13.15 -15.08 7.86
CA THR A 43 -13.90 -15.05 6.59
C THR A 43 -12.96 -15.13 5.37
N VAL A 44 -11.84 -14.44 5.40
CA VAL A 44 -10.81 -14.51 4.33
C VAL A 44 -10.25 -15.92 4.23
N ARG A 45 -9.91 -16.55 5.36
CA ARG A 45 -9.46 -17.95 5.38
C ARG A 45 -10.54 -18.92 4.89
N ALA A 46 -11.79 -18.75 5.34
CA ALA A 46 -12.92 -19.54 4.89
C ALA A 46 -13.27 -19.34 3.41
N ALA A 47 -12.82 -18.25 2.82
CA ALA A 47 -12.94 -17.99 1.38
C ALA A 47 -11.84 -18.65 0.53
N GLY A 48 -10.93 -19.44 1.15
CA GLY A 48 -9.92 -20.23 0.45
C GLY A 48 -8.49 -19.69 0.52
N PHE A 49 -8.26 -18.50 1.09
CA PHE A 49 -6.90 -17.92 1.23
C PHE A 49 -6.19 -18.47 2.46
N THR A 50 -5.77 -19.73 2.39
CA THR A 50 -5.18 -20.47 3.52
C THR A 50 -3.68 -20.74 3.38
N GLU A 51 -3.13 -20.56 2.20
CA GLU A 51 -1.75 -20.96 1.87
C GLU A 51 -0.78 -19.78 1.78
N VAL A 52 -1.30 -18.56 1.69
CA VAL A 52 -0.50 -17.33 1.71
C VAL A 52 -0.64 -16.62 3.05
N PRO A 53 0.37 -15.85 3.47
CA PRO A 53 0.26 -15.00 4.66
C PRO A 53 -0.89 -14.01 4.56
N LEU A 54 -1.57 -13.79 5.68
CA LEU A 54 -2.50 -12.67 5.81
C LEU A 54 -1.79 -11.52 6.53
N PHE A 55 -2.14 -10.30 6.17
CA PHE A 55 -1.59 -9.10 6.79
C PHE A 55 -2.68 -8.07 7.09
N GLN A 56 -2.39 -7.17 8.00
CA GLN A 56 -3.20 -5.99 8.27
C GLN A 56 -2.31 -4.75 8.28
N CYS A 57 -2.87 -3.64 7.85
CA CYS A 57 -2.19 -2.36 7.82
C CYS A 57 -2.89 -1.33 8.69
N ASP A 58 -2.09 -0.38 9.18
CA ASP A 58 -2.60 0.80 9.86
C ASP A 58 -1.52 1.91 9.86
N TRP A 59 -1.86 3.07 10.36
CA TRP A 59 -0.87 4.10 10.65
C TRP A 59 0.04 3.65 11.80
N SER A 60 1.27 4.11 11.80
CA SER A 60 2.27 3.78 12.83
C SER A 60 1.83 4.11 14.27
N SER A 61 0.87 5.03 14.43
CA SER A 61 0.27 5.38 15.72
C SER A 61 -0.86 4.44 16.17
N ASN A 62 -1.47 3.68 15.25
CA ASN A 62 -2.78 3.06 15.47
C ASN A 62 -2.80 1.53 15.32
N PHE A 63 -1.75 0.92 14.74
CA PHE A 63 -1.74 -0.53 14.47
C PHE A 63 -1.88 -1.40 15.72
N LEU A 64 -1.53 -0.89 16.90
CA LEU A 64 -1.72 -1.62 18.16
C LEU A 64 -3.18 -1.74 18.58
N ASN A 65 -4.07 -0.88 18.08
CA ASN A 65 -5.46 -0.85 18.48
C ASN A 65 -6.19 -2.16 18.17
N ASN A 66 -5.88 -2.76 17.00
CA ASN A 66 -6.57 -3.94 16.49
C ASN A 66 -5.62 -5.04 15.97
N GLY A 67 -4.32 -4.93 16.24
CA GLY A 67 -3.34 -5.90 15.78
C GLY A 67 -3.68 -7.33 16.23
N LEU A 68 -3.82 -8.26 15.27
CA LEU A 68 -3.94 -9.70 15.52
C LEU A 68 -2.57 -10.35 15.45
N ASP A 69 -2.26 -11.21 16.42
CA ASP A 69 -0.91 -11.76 16.59
C ASP A 69 -0.49 -12.74 15.49
N ASP A 70 -1.46 -13.35 14.82
CA ASP A 70 -1.24 -14.31 13.74
C ASP A 70 -1.20 -13.66 12.34
N LEU A 71 -1.27 -12.33 12.26
CA LEU A 71 -1.13 -11.58 11.01
C LEU A 71 0.22 -10.87 10.94
N ILE A 72 0.71 -10.64 9.73
CA ILE A 72 1.81 -9.70 9.48
C ILE A 72 1.27 -8.28 9.69
N TRP A 73 1.99 -7.45 10.45
CA TRP A 73 1.61 -6.04 10.62
C TRP A 73 2.44 -5.17 9.72
N THR A 74 1.76 -4.32 8.97
CA THR A 74 2.37 -3.35 8.07
C THR A 74 1.95 -1.94 8.47
N VAL A 75 2.69 -0.93 8.05
CA VAL A 75 2.39 0.47 8.37
C VAL A 75 2.21 1.27 7.08
N ASN A 76 1.31 2.25 7.12
CA ASN A 76 1.01 3.15 6.02
C ASN A 76 1.51 4.56 6.34
N PHE A 77 2.20 5.18 5.40
CA PHE A 77 2.66 6.57 5.48
C PHE A 77 3.04 7.10 4.09
N GLY A 78 3.25 8.40 3.99
CA GLY A 78 3.49 9.03 2.70
C GLY A 78 4.88 9.61 2.52
N THR A 79 5.07 10.17 1.35
CA THR A 79 6.24 10.91 0.90
C THR A 79 6.70 11.94 1.93
N GLY A 80 7.99 11.93 2.26
CA GLY A 80 8.62 12.82 3.23
C GLY A 80 8.50 12.38 4.70
N ALA A 81 7.92 11.21 4.98
CA ALA A 81 7.89 10.65 6.33
C ALA A 81 9.30 10.22 6.80
N ASP A 82 9.56 10.35 8.09
CA ASP A 82 10.75 9.78 8.76
C ASP A 82 10.54 8.28 8.93
N ILE A 83 11.16 7.48 8.08
CA ILE A 83 10.96 6.02 8.00
C ILE A 83 11.29 5.32 9.31
N ASP A 84 12.36 5.70 9.98
CA ASP A 84 12.74 5.07 11.24
C ASP A 84 11.71 5.31 12.34
N LYS A 85 11.12 6.51 12.39
CA LYS A 85 10.01 6.80 13.31
C LYS A 85 8.76 6.01 12.99
N GLN A 86 8.43 5.83 11.69
CA GLN A 86 7.26 5.04 11.30
C GLN A 86 7.37 3.58 11.75
N PHE A 87 8.56 3.00 11.70
CA PHE A 87 8.77 1.61 12.10
C PHE A 87 9.23 1.41 13.54
N ALA A 88 9.58 2.48 14.28
CA ALA A 88 10.15 2.37 15.62
C ALA A 88 9.31 1.50 16.56
N LYS A 89 8.00 1.75 16.64
CA LYS A 89 7.10 1.00 17.52
C LYS A 89 6.89 -0.44 17.07
N LEU A 90 6.83 -0.68 15.77
CA LEU A 90 6.71 -2.05 15.24
C LEU A 90 7.96 -2.88 15.55
N ARG A 91 9.15 -2.31 15.37
CA ARG A 91 10.42 -2.96 15.74
C ARG A 91 10.50 -3.28 17.24
N GLU A 92 9.98 -2.39 18.10
CA GLU A 92 9.93 -2.60 19.55
C GLU A 92 9.05 -3.79 19.93
N VAL A 93 7.83 -3.87 19.39
CA VAL A 93 6.83 -4.85 19.82
C VAL A 93 6.89 -6.16 19.05
N ARG A 94 7.48 -6.15 17.85
CA ARG A 94 7.66 -7.32 16.97
C ARG A 94 9.00 -7.27 16.23
N PRO A 95 10.12 -7.45 16.94
CA PRO A 95 11.48 -7.27 16.38
C PRO A 95 11.78 -8.21 15.20
N GLU A 96 11.16 -9.39 15.15
CA GLU A 96 11.39 -10.40 14.11
C GLU A 96 10.39 -10.32 12.93
N THR A 97 9.46 -9.35 12.94
CA THR A 97 8.49 -9.22 11.84
C THR A 97 9.16 -8.66 10.59
N PRO A 98 8.79 -9.13 9.39
CA PRO A 98 9.19 -8.44 8.17
C PRO A 98 8.60 -7.03 8.16
N LEU A 99 9.40 -6.06 7.74
CA LEU A 99 8.97 -4.67 7.68
C LEU A 99 8.42 -4.35 6.29
N MET A 100 7.23 -3.76 6.24
CA MET A 100 6.58 -3.37 5.01
C MET A 100 5.74 -2.10 5.20
N CYS A 101 5.89 -1.15 4.29
CA CYS A 101 4.93 -0.07 4.06
C CYS A 101 3.92 -0.55 3.02
N SER A 102 2.71 -0.88 3.45
CA SER A 102 1.68 -1.44 2.54
C SER A 102 0.96 -0.38 1.73
N GLU A 103 0.97 0.87 2.18
CA GLU A 103 0.59 2.04 1.39
C GLU A 103 1.63 3.14 1.58
N PHE A 104 2.51 3.30 0.59
CA PHE A 104 3.37 4.47 0.51
C PHE A 104 2.70 5.52 -0.38
N TRP A 105 2.19 6.59 0.23
CA TRP A 105 1.39 7.59 -0.47
C TRP A 105 2.25 8.50 -1.34
N SER A 106 2.10 8.34 -2.67
CA SER A 106 2.82 9.15 -3.66
C SER A 106 2.31 10.58 -3.78
N GLY A 107 1.08 10.83 -3.38
CA GLY A 107 0.37 12.09 -3.46
C GLY A 107 -0.76 12.18 -2.46
N TRP A 108 -1.86 12.85 -2.84
CA TRP A 108 -3.08 12.96 -2.03
C TRP A 108 -4.30 13.29 -2.89
N PHE A 109 -5.46 13.23 -2.26
CA PHE A 109 -6.74 13.59 -2.89
C PHE A 109 -6.82 15.07 -3.24
N ASP A 110 -7.45 15.36 -4.38
CA ASP A 110 -7.92 16.70 -4.70
C ASP A 110 -9.28 16.96 -4.05
N HIS A 111 -9.45 18.18 -3.56
CA HIS A 111 -10.68 18.63 -2.90
C HIS A 111 -11.28 19.83 -3.62
N TRP A 112 -12.60 19.89 -3.65
CA TRP A 112 -13.32 21.00 -4.21
C TRP A 112 -12.90 22.34 -3.59
N GLY A 113 -12.61 23.32 -4.45
CA GLY A 113 -12.22 24.66 -4.03
C GLY A 113 -10.80 24.80 -3.46
N ARG A 114 -9.98 23.74 -3.52
CA ARG A 114 -8.57 23.76 -3.12
C ARG A 114 -7.64 23.69 -4.31
N LYS A 115 -6.37 24.03 -4.10
CA LYS A 115 -5.31 23.84 -5.08
C LYS A 115 -5.10 22.34 -5.32
N HIS A 116 -4.80 21.99 -6.56
CA HIS A 116 -4.38 20.63 -6.92
C HIS A 116 -3.19 20.16 -6.06
N GLU A 117 -3.32 18.98 -5.48
CA GLU A 117 -2.29 18.38 -4.64
C GLU A 117 -1.15 17.85 -5.51
N THR A 118 0.07 18.27 -5.20
CA THR A 118 1.28 17.78 -5.87
C THR A 118 2.40 17.58 -4.87
N ARG A 119 3.26 16.60 -5.11
CA ARG A 119 4.44 16.33 -4.30
C ARG A 119 5.66 16.08 -5.20
N PRO A 120 6.85 16.57 -4.81
CA PRO A 120 8.06 16.35 -5.61
C PRO A 120 8.37 14.86 -5.80
N GLY A 121 8.63 14.45 -7.04
CA GLY A 121 8.96 13.07 -7.36
C GLY A 121 10.27 12.61 -6.71
N GLU A 122 11.23 13.50 -6.56
CA GLU A 122 12.51 13.24 -5.90
C GLU A 122 12.31 12.79 -4.45
N VAL A 123 11.44 13.48 -3.69
CA VAL A 123 11.16 13.13 -2.29
C VAL A 123 10.46 11.79 -2.18
N MET A 124 9.60 11.44 -3.14
CA MET A 124 8.98 10.11 -3.22
C MET A 124 10.07 9.04 -3.43
N VAL A 125 10.94 9.24 -4.42
CA VAL A 125 11.99 8.28 -4.77
C VAL A 125 13.03 8.14 -3.65
N GLU A 126 13.40 9.22 -2.97
CA GLU A 126 14.29 9.18 -1.80
C GLU A 126 13.72 8.29 -0.69
N GLY A 127 12.44 8.44 -0.35
CA GLY A 127 11.79 7.62 0.65
C GLY A 127 11.71 6.14 0.26
N LEU A 128 11.38 5.85 -1.00
CA LEU A 128 11.35 4.47 -1.51
C LEU A 128 12.75 3.83 -1.49
N LYS A 129 13.75 4.58 -1.92
CA LYS A 129 15.15 4.13 -1.89
C LYS A 129 15.62 3.86 -0.46
N GLU A 130 15.32 4.75 0.48
CA GLU A 130 15.66 4.57 1.89
C GLU A 130 15.03 3.30 2.47
N MET A 131 13.77 3.00 2.13
CA MET A 131 13.13 1.75 2.54
C MET A 131 13.87 0.53 1.98
N LEU A 132 14.19 0.52 0.69
CA LEU A 132 14.93 -0.58 0.07
C LEU A 132 16.32 -0.78 0.68
N ASP A 133 17.06 0.31 0.91
CA ASP A 133 18.38 0.26 1.54
C ASP A 133 18.33 -0.32 2.97
N LYS A 134 17.18 -0.19 3.64
CA LYS A 134 16.93 -0.74 4.99
C LYS A 134 16.26 -2.13 4.96
N GLY A 135 16.09 -2.74 3.79
CA GLY A 135 15.43 -4.04 3.65
C GLY A 135 13.92 -4.00 3.96
N ILE A 136 13.28 -2.84 3.79
CA ILE A 136 11.85 -2.65 4.02
C ILE A 136 11.11 -2.78 2.69
N SER A 137 10.12 -3.65 2.64
CA SER A 137 9.24 -3.79 1.48
C SER A 137 8.23 -2.64 1.41
N PHE A 138 7.77 -2.31 0.20
CA PHE A 138 6.72 -1.31 0.02
C PHE A 138 5.70 -1.70 -1.05
N SER A 139 4.52 -1.11 -0.94
CA SER A 139 3.50 -1.05 -1.98
C SER A 139 3.15 0.42 -2.21
N LEU A 140 3.22 0.87 -3.46
CA LEU A 140 2.95 2.27 -3.80
C LEU A 140 1.45 2.53 -3.86
N TYR A 141 0.99 3.51 -3.11
CA TYR A 141 -0.39 3.99 -3.11
C TYR A 141 -0.43 5.47 -3.52
N MET A 142 -0.82 5.87 -4.77
CA MET A 142 -1.19 4.99 -5.89
C MET A 142 -0.10 4.99 -6.95
N THR A 143 0.04 3.91 -7.69
CA THR A 143 0.78 3.95 -8.96
C THR A 143 -0.06 4.61 -10.07
N HIS A 144 -1.37 4.34 -10.06
CA HIS A 144 -2.40 4.97 -10.89
C HIS A 144 -3.68 5.06 -10.06
N GLY A 145 -4.20 6.25 -9.86
CA GLY A 145 -5.41 6.47 -9.06
C GLY A 145 -6.71 6.31 -9.86
N GLY A 146 -6.71 6.77 -11.09
CA GLY A 146 -7.88 6.73 -11.99
C GLY A 146 -8.96 7.75 -11.64
N THR A 147 -10.21 7.39 -11.91
CA THR A 147 -11.39 8.23 -11.70
C THR A 147 -12.38 7.51 -10.79
N THR A 148 -12.86 8.17 -9.76
CA THR A 148 -13.92 7.65 -8.89
C THR A 148 -15.21 7.47 -9.71
N PHE A 149 -15.81 6.28 -9.60
CA PHE A 149 -17.01 5.94 -10.37
C PHE A 149 -18.22 6.80 -9.96
N GLY A 150 -18.83 7.42 -10.94
CA GLY A 150 -20.06 8.21 -10.78
C GLY A 150 -19.93 9.31 -9.73
N TRP A 151 -20.82 9.35 -8.76
CA TRP A 151 -20.87 10.30 -7.65
C TRP A 151 -20.32 9.74 -6.34
N CYS A 152 -19.54 8.66 -6.40
CA CYS A 152 -19.04 7.95 -5.23
C CYS A 152 -17.79 8.57 -4.60
N GLY A 153 -17.38 9.77 -5.00
CA GLY A 153 -16.36 10.55 -4.31
C GLY A 153 -16.78 10.78 -2.85
N GLY A 154 -15.85 10.64 -1.93
CA GLY A 154 -16.13 10.83 -0.50
C GLY A 154 -15.79 12.22 -0.01
N ALA A 155 -15.54 12.32 1.29
CA ALA A 155 -15.03 13.52 1.93
C ALA A 155 -14.08 13.15 3.06
N ASN A 156 -13.04 13.96 3.28
CA ASN A 156 -12.15 13.82 4.41
C ASN A 156 -12.63 14.58 5.64
N ASN A 157 -12.20 14.12 6.81
CA ASN A 157 -12.42 14.74 8.12
C ASN A 157 -11.16 15.50 8.60
N PRO A 158 -11.23 16.32 9.67
CA PRO A 158 -12.37 16.53 10.58
C PRO A 158 -13.41 17.54 10.09
N ALA A 159 -13.06 18.44 9.16
CA ALA A 159 -14.04 19.31 8.52
C ALA A 159 -14.45 18.70 7.18
N TYR A 160 -15.74 18.73 6.86
CA TYR A 160 -16.24 18.22 5.59
C TYR A 160 -15.46 18.84 4.43
N SER A 161 -14.67 18.00 3.74
CA SER A 161 -13.83 18.39 2.61
C SER A 161 -14.12 17.44 1.46
N ALA A 162 -15.08 17.85 0.60
CA ALA A 162 -15.52 17.03 -0.51
C ALA A 162 -14.38 16.77 -1.49
N MET A 163 -14.16 15.50 -1.84
CA MET A 163 -13.20 15.08 -2.85
C MET A 163 -13.77 15.28 -4.25
N CYS A 164 -12.87 15.54 -5.22
CA CYS A 164 -13.21 15.52 -6.63
C CYS A 164 -13.43 14.08 -7.12
N SER A 165 -14.10 13.92 -8.27
CA SER A 165 -14.22 12.60 -8.92
C SER A 165 -12.89 12.11 -9.48
N SER A 166 -11.99 13.01 -9.86
CA SER A 166 -10.61 12.65 -10.21
C SER A 166 -9.90 12.04 -9.01
N TYR A 167 -9.33 10.88 -9.19
CA TYR A 167 -8.42 10.23 -8.25
C TYR A 167 -6.99 10.28 -8.79
N ASP A 168 -6.59 11.41 -9.40
CA ASP A 168 -5.26 11.57 -10.00
C ASP A 168 -4.15 11.26 -9.00
N TYR A 169 -4.30 11.73 -7.75
CA TYR A 169 -3.43 11.44 -6.63
C TYR A 169 -1.97 11.90 -6.84
N ASP A 170 -1.72 12.69 -7.87
CA ASP A 170 -0.37 13.03 -8.32
C ASP A 170 0.50 11.76 -8.49
N ALA A 171 -0.13 10.71 -9.02
CA ALA A 171 0.46 9.38 -9.15
C ALA A 171 1.50 9.32 -10.28
N PRO A 172 2.41 8.33 -10.29
CA PRO A 172 3.35 8.09 -11.38
C PRO A 172 2.69 7.90 -12.75
N ILE A 173 1.49 7.34 -12.78
CA ILE A 173 0.65 7.24 -13.97
C ILE A 173 -0.57 8.14 -13.74
N SER A 174 -0.77 9.13 -14.62
CA SER A 174 -1.87 10.08 -14.52
C SER A 174 -3.24 9.41 -14.68
N GLU A 175 -4.32 10.11 -14.30
CA GLU A 175 -5.70 9.65 -14.45
C GLU A 175 -6.01 9.16 -15.87
N ALA A 176 -5.45 9.83 -16.90
CA ALA A 176 -5.63 9.46 -18.32
C ALA A 176 -4.70 8.33 -18.80
N GLY A 177 -3.86 7.76 -17.92
CA GLY A 177 -2.94 6.68 -18.27
C GLY A 177 -1.57 7.12 -18.83
N TRP A 178 -1.25 8.40 -18.76
CA TRP A 178 0.05 8.91 -19.19
C TRP A 178 1.12 8.74 -18.11
N THR A 179 2.32 8.36 -18.52
CA THR A 179 3.49 8.37 -17.62
C THR A 179 3.90 9.80 -17.29
N THR A 180 4.19 10.05 -16.00
CA THR A 180 4.64 11.36 -15.48
C THR A 180 6.14 11.34 -15.19
N ASP A 181 6.70 12.49 -14.80
CA ASP A 181 8.10 12.57 -14.36
C ASP A 181 8.36 11.66 -13.14
N LYS A 182 7.36 11.48 -12.26
CA LYS A 182 7.43 10.52 -11.14
C LYS A 182 7.60 9.07 -11.62
N TYR A 183 6.93 8.70 -12.70
CA TYR A 183 7.09 7.38 -13.28
C TYR A 183 8.52 7.13 -13.73
N PHE A 184 9.10 8.07 -14.45
CA PHE A 184 10.48 7.92 -14.93
C PHE A 184 11.49 7.93 -13.79
N ALA A 185 11.32 8.79 -12.79
CA ALA A 185 12.15 8.81 -11.59
C ALA A 185 12.09 7.49 -10.81
N LEU A 186 10.87 6.95 -10.62
CA LEU A 186 10.64 5.65 -9.98
C LEU A 186 11.28 4.50 -10.76
N ARG A 187 11.05 4.45 -12.08
CA ARG A 187 11.63 3.44 -12.97
C ARG A 187 13.16 3.44 -12.88
N ASP A 188 13.78 4.61 -12.94
CA ASP A 188 15.23 4.74 -12.95
C ASP A 188 15.83 4.37 -11.58
N MET A 189 15.16 4.74 -10.49
CA MET A 189 15.54 4.31 -9.15
C MET A 189 15.47 2.79 -9.00
N LEU A 190 14.35 2.16 -9.39
CA LEU A 190 14.18 0.71 -9.30
C LEU A 190 15.20 -0.05 -10.15
N LYS A 191 15.47 0.39 -11.39
CA LYS A 191 16.51 -0.21 -12.22
C LYS A 191 17.87 -0.18 -11.52
N ASN A 192 18.24 0.94 -10.92
CA ASN A 192 19.53 1.09 -10.23
C ASN A 192 19.60 0.26 -8.93
N CYS A 193 18.49 0.13 -8.20
CA CYS A 193 18.43 -0.67 -6.98
C CYS A 193 18.37 -2.18 -7.27
N LEU A 194 17.72 -2.59 -8.36
CA LEU A 194 17.50 -3.98 -8.72
C LEU A 194 18.59 -4.57 -9.64
N LEU A 195 19.56 -3.78 -10.11
CA LEU A 195 20.72 -4.29 -10.87
C LEU A 195 21.48 -5.39 -10.13
N TYR A 196 21.28 -5.52 -8.83
CA TYR A 196 21.87 -6.59 -8.02
C TYR A 196 21.09 -7.93 -8.08
N THR A 197 19.87 -7.93 -8.58
CA THR A 197 19.02 -9.13 -8.65
C THR A 197 18.66 -9.55 -10.07
N SER A 198 19.11 -8.82 -11.11
CA SER A 198 18.58 -8.94 -12.46
C SER A 198 19.38 -9.82 -13.41
N ASP A 199 20.18 -10.74 -12.93
CA ASP A 199 20.82 -11.73 -13.82
C ASP A 199 19.82 -12.80 -14.36
N ALA A 200 18.57 -12.75 -13.90
CA ALA A 200 17.52 -13.68 -14.31
C ALA A 200 16.33 -13.05 -15.06
N ALA A 201 16.29 -11.72 -15.21
CA ALA A 201 15.13 -11.03 -15.78
C ALA A 201 15.40 -10.19 -17.02
N ASP A 202 16.64 -10.20 -17.54
CA ASP A 202 17.04 -9.31 -18.62
C ASP A 202 16.74 -9.84 -20.04
N ASP A 203 16.12 -11.02 -20.15
CA ASP A 203 15.84 -11.66 -21.45
C ASP A 203 14.40 -11.50 -21.98
N THR A 204 13.54 -10.72 -21.31
CA THR A 204 12.22 -10.42 -21.86
C THR A 204 11.99 -8.92 -21.94
N PRO A 205 11.93 -8.34 -23.17
CA PRO A 205 11.47 -6.96 -23.31
C PRO A 205 10.03 -6.87 -22.84
N CYS A 206 9.77 -6.02 -21.84
CA CYS A 206 8.41 -5.61 -21.50
C CYS A 206 7.81 -4.87 -22.69
N VAL A 207 6.88 -5.53 -23.40
CA VAL A 207 6.02 -4.94 -24.41
C VAL A 207 4.86 -4.25 -23.74
#